data_14e0cde95246ea7cf44ad3e50f44d551
#
_entry.id   14e0cde95246ea7cf44ad3e50f44d551
#
_cell.length_a   1.000
_cell.length_b   1.000
_cell.length_c   1.000
_cell.angle_alpha   90.00
_cell.angle_beta   90.00
_cell.angle_gamma   90.00
#
_symmetry.space_group_name_H-M   'P 1'
#
loop_
_entity.id
_entity.type
_entity.pdbx_description
1 polymer ?
#
loop_
_entity_poly.entity_id
_entity_poly.type
_entity_poly.pdbx_seq_one_letter_code
_entity_poly.pdbx_strand_id
1 'polypeptide(L)'
;MELIITCNGEHVNTHCSTLGHCNDRLSDKGVLDSLRLAQALKKEKIDFIFCSDIGFRRTITDLVFETLENDRFQIIVDPRIREKGAEICTKLTRETFENTTGNNPEQVKLLSRLFIKSDTVEHSQTIEETRDQVRERCKLFLRELTKTYPSSSRILIVGNPIINSAIIATLLKKEGQEERFVTSPCSLSRCRFVEDRREMLSFNQLGHLYGAN
;
A
#
# COMPACT_ATOMS: atom_id res chain seq x y z
N MET A 1 -3.24 -17.85 -2.95
CA MET A 1 -3.15 -16.56 -2.23
C MET A 1 -4.18 -15.61 -2.79
N GLU A 2 -4.89 -14.90 -1.93
CA GLU A 2 -5.82 -13.85 -2.35
C GLU A 2 -5.31 -12.50 -1.83
N LEU A 3 -5.25 -11.50 -2.71
CA LEU A 3 -4.90 -10.14 -2.34
C LEU A 3 -6.14 -9.27 -2.40
N ILE A 4 -6.42 -8.57 -1.32
CA ILE A 4 -7.40 -7.51 -1.22
C ILE A 4 -6.61 -6.21 -1.24
N ILE A 5 -6.84 -5.36 -2.23
CA ILE A 5 -6.11 -4.12 -2.41
C ILE A 5 -7.10 -2.98 -2.18
N THR A 6 -6.78 -2.09 -1.27
CA THR A 6 -7.58 -0.90 -0.98
C THR A 6 -6.75 0.37 -1.08
N CYS A 7 -7.42 1.47 -1.36
CA CYS A 7 -6.81 2.78 -1.38
C CYS A 7 -7.07 3.52 -0.05
N ASN A 8 -6.17 4.40 0.33
CA ASN A 8 -6.37 5.34 1.43
C ASN A 8 -7.68 6.11 1.27
N GLY A 9 -8.28 6.58 2.38
CA GLY A 9 -9.42 7.49 2.36
C GLY A 9 -9.08 8.83 1.75
N GLU A 10 -10.11 9.59 1.40
CA GLU A 10 -9.95 10.95 0.88
C GLU A 10 -9.32 11.87 1.92
N HIS A 11 -8.34 12.67 1.50
CA HIS A 11 -7.66 13.67 2.33
C HIS A 11 -8.19 15.09 2.06
N VAL A 12 -8.06 15.96 3.04
CA VAL A 12 -8.53 17.36 2.93
C VAL A 12 -7.91 18.07 1.72
N ASN A 13 -6.65 17.79 1.41
CA ASN A 13 -5.91 18.42 0.31
C ASN A 13 -5.92 17.64 -1.00
N THR A 14 -6.74 16.59 -1.14
CA THR A 14 -6.83 15.78 -2.38
C THR A 14 -7.18 16.63 -3.61
N HIS A 15 -7.84 17.78 -3.40
CA HIS A 15 -8.19 18.72 -4.47
C HIS A 15 -7.14 19.82 -4.74
N CYS A 16 -6.13 19.93 -3.88
CA CYS A 16 -5.00 20.81 -4.13
C CYS A 16 -3.95 19.99 -4.87
N SER A 17 -3.55 20.44 -6.06
CA SER A 17 -2.54 19.82 -6.93
C SER A 17 -1.12 19.83 -6.34
N THR A 18 -0.96 20.23 -5.10
CA THR A 18 0.24 20.06 -4.32
C THR A 18 0.28 18.64 -3.78
N LEU A 19 1.36 17.93 -4.05
CA LEU A 19 1.72 16.65 -3.43
C LEU A 19 1.29 16.66 -1.96
N GLY A 20 0.34 15.78 -1.58
CA GLY A 20 -0.19 15.73 -0.23
C GLY A 20 0.95 15.69 0.76
N HIS A 21 0.93 16.60 1.72
CA HIS A 21 1.93 16.59 2.79
C HIS A 21 1.73 15.33 3.62
N CYS A 22 2.81 14.71 4.05
CA CYS A 22 2.83 13.48 4.85
C CYS A 22 1.98 13.52 6.12
N ASN A 23 1.44 14.67 6.48
CA ASN A 23 0.62 14.93 7.67
C ASN A 23 -0.82 15.36 7.34
N ASP A 24 -1.27 15.23 6.10
CA ASP A 24 -2.64 15.59 5.76
C ASP A 24 -3.64 14.66 6.45
N ARG A 25 -4.64 15.25 7.10
CA ARG A 25 -5.74 14.52 7.72
C ARG A 25 -6.76 14.07 6.69
N LEU A 26 -7.49 13.00 6.99
CA LEU A 26 -8.64 12.60 6.21
C LEU A 26 -9.70 13.71 6.21
N SER A 27 -10.43 13.86 5.10
CA SER A 27 -11.65 14.63 5.07
C SER A 27 -12.74 13.93 5.89
N ASP A 28 -13.82 14.65 6.26
CA ASP A 28 -14.95 14.03 6.95
C ASP A 28 -15.54 12.86 6.14
N LYS A 29 -15.60 13.02 4.81
CA LYS A 29 -15.97 11.95 3.89
C LYS A 29 -14.96 10.80 3.95
N GLY A 30 -13.67 11.09 3.95
CA GLY A 30 -12.61 10.09 4.05
C GLY A 30 -12.69 9.27 5.33
N VAL A 31 -13.01 9.89 6.46
CA VAL A 31 -13.25 9.19 7.74
C VAL A 31 -14.46 8.26 7.62
N LEU A 32 -15.60 8.77 7.15
CA LEU A 32 -16.81 7.99 7.00
C LEU A 32 -16.63 6.79 6.05
N ASP A 33 -16.00 7.01 4.91
CA ASP A 33 -15.74 5.96 3.92
C ASP A 33 -14.74 4.92 4.47
N SER A 34 -13.76 5.34 5.29
CA SER A 34 -12.84 4.41 5.96
C SER A 34 -13.54 3.52 6.98
N LEU A 35 -14.52 4.06 7.73
CA LEU A 35 -15.35 3.26 8.64
C LEU A 35 -16.21 2.25 7.88
N ARG A 36 -16.81 2.64 6.76
CA ARG A 36 -17.58 1.74 5.89
C ARG A 36 -16.72 0.64 5.29
N LEU A 37 -15.51 0.98 4.85
CA LEU A 37 -14.51 0.02 4.39
C LEU A 37 -14.18 -0.99 5.49
N ALA A 38 -13.90 -0.51 6.71
CA ALA A 38 -13.59 -1.36 7.85
C ALA A 38 -14.73 -2.34 8.16
N GLN A 39 -15.99 -1.87 8.13
CA GLN A 39 -17.17 -2.72 8.29
C GLN A 39 -17.30 -3.77 7.18
N ALA A 40 -17.00 -3.41 5.93
CA ALA A 40 -17.00 -4.37 4.82
C ALA A 40 -15.93 -5.45 5.00
N LEU A 41 -14.76 -5.08 5.51
CA LEU A 41 -13.65 -6.00 5.77
C LEU A 41 -13.86 -6.88 7.01
N LYS A 42 -14.78 -6.53 7.93
CA LYS A 42 -15.06 -7.32 9.14
C LYS A 42 -15.50 -8.76 8.84
N LYS A 43 -16.12 -8.98 7.69
CA LYS A 43 -16.55 -10.30 7.22
C LYS A 43 -15.45 -11.12 6.54
N GLU A 44 -14.31 -10.48 6.26
CA GLU A 44 -13.19 -11.11 5.58
C GLU A 44 -12.26 -11.79 6.58
N LYS A 45 -11.77 -12.97 6.19
CA LYS A 45 -10.69 -13.64 6.95
C LYS A 45 -9.36 -13.12 6.42
N ILE A 46 -8.84 -12.07 7.03
CA ILE A 46 -7.55 -11.48 6.68
C ILE A 46 -6.50 -12.10 7.58
N ASP A 47 -5.41 -12.59 7.00
CA ASP A 47 -4.28 -13.15 7.74
C ASP A 47 -3.18 -12.11 7.95
N PHE A 48 -2.94 -11.24 6.95
CA PHE A 48 -1.88 -10.23 6.98
C PHE A 48 -2.38 -8.90 6.40
N ILE A 49 -1.95 -7.80 7.01
CA ILE A 49 -2.21 -6.45 6.50
C ILE A 49 -0.87 -5.78 6.19
N PHE A 50 -0.69 -5.37 4.95
CA PHE A 50 0.46 -4.58 4.52
C PHE A 50 0.08 -3.12 4.36
N CYS A 51 0.88 -2.23 4.93
CA CYS A 51 0.77 -0.79 4.75
C CYS A 51 2.14 -0.15 4.58
N SER A 52 2.18 1.06 4.03
CA SER A 52 3.41 1.83 3.95
C SER A 52 3.79 2.39 5.32
N ASP A 53 5.04 2.83 5.45
CA ASP A 53 5.57 3.47 6.65
C ASP A 53 5.34 4.99 6.72
N ILE A 54 4.63 5.56 5.75
CA ILE A 54 4.32 7.00 5.70
C ILE A 54 3.00 7.34 6.40
N GLY A 55 2.99 8.52 6.97
CA GLY A 55 2.08 9.17 7.92
C GLY A 55 0.57 8.90 7.93
N PHE A 56 -0.06 8.52 6.82
CA PHE A 56 -1.49 8.15 6.76
C PHE A 56 -1.78 6.77 7.32
N ARG A 57 -0.78 6.08 7.74
CA ARG A 57 -0.77 4.75 8.32
C ARG A 57 -1.77 4.59 9.46
N ARG A 58 -1.84 5.59 10.33
CA ARG A 58 -2.62 5.51 11.55
C ARG A 58 -4.12 5.50 11.28
N THR A 59 -4.61 6.34 10.36
CA THR A 59 -6.05 6.59 10.33
C THR A 59 -6.84 5.44 9.71
N ILE A 60 -6.44 4.89 8.55
CA ILE A 60 -7.21 3.81 7.92
C ILE A 60 -6.83 2.46 8.49
N THR A 61 -5.53 2.20 8.64
CA THR A 61 -5.08 0.92 9.18
C THR A 61 -5.52 0.77 10.62
N ASP A 62 -5.47 1.85 11.43
CA ASP A 62 -5.93 1.82 12.82
C ASP A 62 -7.46 1.71 12.90
N LEU A 63 -8.23 2.42 12.05
CA LEU A 63 -9.68 2.26 11.97
C LEU A 63 -10.10 0.85 11.53
N VAL A 64 -9.43 0.29 10.54
CA VAL A 64 -9.64 -1.09 10.11
C VAL A 64 -9.26 -2.03 11.25
N PHE A 65 -8.14 -1.81 11.90
CA PHE A 65 -7.65 -2.59 13.01
C PHE A 65 -8.62 -2.58 14.19
N GLU A 66 -9.01 -1.40 14.67
CA GLU A 66 -9.97 -1.24 15.78
C GLU A 66 -11.33 -1.88 15.45
N THR A 67 -11.77 -1.80 14.18
CA THR A 67 -13.06 -2.36 13.76
C THR A 67 -13.02 -3.88 13.63
N LEU A 68 -11.88 -4.45 13.24
CA LEU A 68 -11.75 -5.91 13.05
C LEU A 68 -11.71 -6.67 14.36
N GLU A 69 -11.46 -6.02 15.52
CA GLU A 69 -11.46 -6.60 16.87
C GLU A 69 -10.75 -7.96 16.95
N ASN A 70 -9.70 -8.15 16.15
CA ASN A 70 -9.14 -9.48 15.94
C ASN A 70 -7.62 -9.49 16.20
N ASP A 71 -7.20 -10.19 17.23
CA ASP A 71 -5.80 -10.57 17.48
C ASP A 71 -5.24 -11.57 16.43
N ARG A 72 -5.96 -11.77 15.32
CA ARG A 72 -5.68 -12.87 14.38
C ARG A 72 -4.87 -12.48 13.16
N PHE A 73 -4.64 -11.20 12.90
CA PHE A 73 -3.85 -10.76 11.75
C PHE A 73 -2.59 -10.02 12.20
N GLN A 74 -1.58 -10.07 11.36
CA GLN A 74 -0.33 -9.33 11.57
C GLN A 74 -0.29 -8.11 10.65
N ILE A 75 -0.02 -6.93 11.24
CA ILE A 75 0.28 -5.71 10.46
C ILE A 75 1.76 -5.68 10.14
N ILE A 76 2.06 -5.52 8.86
CA ILE A 76 3.42 -5.48 8.32
C ILE A 76 3.60 -4.16 7.60
N VAL A 77 4.59 -3.42 8.03
CA VAL A 77 4.97 -2.15 7.42
C VAL A 77 6.02 -2.42 6.36
N ASP A 78 5.73 -2.04 5.12
CA ASP A 78 6.67 -2.26 4.02
C ASP A 78 6.92 -0.95 3.24
N PRO A 79 8.16 -0.44 3.25
CA PRO A 79 8.50 0.80 2.56
C PRO A 79 8.42 0.68 1.03
N ARG A 80 8.38 -0.52 0.47
CA ARG A 80 8.25 -0.72 -0.99
C ARG A 80 6.87 -0.33 -1.52
N ILE A 81 5.86 -0.19 -0.65
CA ILE A 81 4.53 0.28 -1.02
C ILE A 81 4.27 1.74 -0.61
N ARG A 82 5.33 2.53 -0.41
CA ARG A 82 5.24 3.98 -0.21
C ARG A 82 4.66 4.68 -1.43
N GLU A 83 4.01 5.81 -1.20
CA GLU A 83 3.63 6.73 -2.27
C GLU A 83 4.85 7.20 -3.07
N LYS A 84 4.65 7.45 -4.37
CA LYS A 84 5.68 8.00 -5.24
C LYS A 84 6.12 9.37 -4.73
N GLY A 85 7.42 9.60 -4.63
CA GLY A 85 7.98 10.89 -4.20
C GLY A 85 7.86 11.19 -2.69
N ALA A 86 7.36 10.26 -1.90
CA ALA A 86 7.24 10.43 -0.44
C ALA A 86 8.60 10.43 0.29
N GLU A 87 9.69 10.16 -0.40
CA GLU A 87 11.06 10.25 0.12
C GLU A 87 11.41 11.67 0.62
N ILE A 88 10.76 12.68 0.06
CA ILE A 88 10.96 14.09 0.45
C ILE A 88 10.41 14.35 1.85
N CYS A 89 9.47 13.53 2.31
CA CYS A 89 8.73 13.77 3.55
C CYS A 89 9.26 12.98 4.76
N THR A 90 10.13 12.01 4.55
CA THR A 90 10.61 11.16 5.64
C THR A 90 12.12 11.03 5.63
N LYS A 91 12.78 11.67 6.60
CA LYS A 91 14.06 11.15 7.08
C LYS A 91 13.74 9.79 7.70
N LEU A 92 13.94 8.73 6.96
CA LEU A 92 14.01 7.40 7.55
C LEU A 92 15.15 7.42 8.54
N THR A 93 14.82 7.30 9.80
CA THR A 93 15.88 7.02 10.76
C THR A 93 16.36 5.60 10.48
N ARG A 94 17.66 5.38 10.57
CA ARG A 94 18.30 4.06 10.45
C ARG A 94 17.60 3.02 11.32
N GLU A 95 17.14 3.44 12.48
CA GLU A 95 16.38 2.66 13.45
C GLU A 95 15.05 2.12 12.91
N THR A 96 14.28 2.93 12.17
CA THR A 96 13.03 2.50 11.55
C THR A 96 13.27 1.47 10.44
N PHE A 97 14.38 1.61 9.72
CA PHE A 97 14.80 0.71 8.66
C PHE A 97 15.21 -0.66 9.22
N GLU A 98 16.04 -0.67 10.26
CA GLU A 98 16.52 -1.88 10.93
C GLU A 98 15.37 -2.65 11.59
N ASN A 99 14.43 -1.95 12.22
CA ASN A 99 13.24 -2.54 12.84
C ASN A 99 12.26 -3.18 11.80
N THR A 100 12.21 -2.64 10.58
CA THR A 100 11.31 -3.14 9.53
C THR A 100 11.88 -4.37 8.80
N THR A 101 13.21 -4.48 8.71
CA THR A 101 13.89 -5.55 7.96
C THR A 101 14.18 -6.80 8.79
N GLY A 102 13.96 -6.75 10.11
CA GLY A 102 14.17 -7.90 11.00
C GLY A 102 15.57 -8.52 10.92
N ASN A 103 16.60 -7.71 10.63
CA ASN A 103 17.99 -8.16 10.45
C ASN A 103 18.21 -9.16 9.31
N ASN A 104 17.32 -9.22 8.30
CA ASN A 104 17.58 -10.02 7.11
C ASN A 104 18.62 -9.32 6.22
N PRO A 105 19.88 -9.83 6.09
CA PRO A 105 20.96 -9.15 5.39
C PRO A 105 20.67 -8.89 3.90
N GLU A 106 19.91 -9.77 3.25
CA GLU A 106 19.53 -9.60 1.84
C GLU A 106 18.48 -8.51 1.65
N GLN A 107 17.50 -8.43 2.55
CA GLN A 107 16.50 -7.37 2.56
C GLN A 107 17.14 -6.02 2.86
N VAL A 108 18.02 -5.96 3.86
CA VAL A 108 18.80 -4.76 4.20
C VAL A 108 19.61 -4.30 2.99
N LYS A 109 20.32 -5.20 2.32
CA LYS A 109 21.15 -4.90 1.14
C LYS A 109 20.32 -4.46 -0.07
N LEU A 110 19.14 -5.06 -0.27
CA LEU A 110 18.24 -4.73 -1.37
C LEU A 110 17.58 -3.36 -1.15
N LEU A 111 17.04 -3.14 0.05
CA LEU A 111 16.40 -1.89 0.43
C LEU A 111 17.43 -0.75 0.52
N SER A 112 18.65 -1.02 1.00
CA SER A 112 19.72 -0.03 0.97
C SER A 112 20.06 0.42 -0.45
N ARG A 113 20.08 -0.47 -1.44
CA ARG A 113 20.31 -0.08 -2.85
C ARG A 113 19.16 0.75 -3.44
N LEU A 114 17.93 0.55 -2.97
CA LEU A 114 16.76 1.29 -3.43
C LEU A 114 16.60 2.65 -2.73
N PHE A 115 17.10 2.78 -1.49
CA PHE A 115 16.85 3.96 -0.65
C PHE A 115 18.10 4.75 -0.22
N ILE A 116 19.32 4.18 -0.27
CA ILE A 116 20.54 4.84 0.26
C ILE A 116 21.35 5.55 -0.82
N LYS A 117 20.72 6.20 -1.78
CA LYS A 117 21.45 7.26 -2.50
C LYS A 117 21.27 8.65 -1.90
N SER A 118 20.63 8.78 -0.73
CA SER A 118 20.27 10.08 -0.18
C SER A 118 21.14 10.59 0.98
N ASP A 119 22.09 9.81 1.49
CA ASP A 119 22.91 10.27 2.64
C ASP A 119 24.04 11.27 2.28
N THR A 120 24.15 11.70 1.02
CA THR A 120 25.18 12.65 0.58
C THR A 120 24.68 13.79 -0.27
N VAL A 121 23.38 14.12 -0.25
CA VAL A 121 22.89 15.26 -1.01
C VAL A 121 22.66 16.45 -0.07
N GLU A 122 23.70 17.28 0.06
CA GLU A 122 23.53 18.71 0.30
C GLU A 122 22.52 19.29 -0.69
N HIS A 123 21.48 19.87 -0.20
CA HIS A 123 20.55 20.86 -0.78
C HIS A 123 20.68 21.21 -2.26
N SER A 124 20.44 20.30 -3.22
CA SER A 124 20.05 20.75 -4.56
C SER A 124 19.93 19.60 -5.56
N GLN A 125 18.86 18.96 -5.64
CA GLN A 125 18.26 18.17 -6.72
C GLN A 125 17.57 16.94 -6.11
N THR A 126 16.33 17.11 -5.73
CA THR A 126 15.42 15.99 -5.46
C THR A 126 15.28 15.21 -6.77
N ILE A 127 15.99 14.09 -6.88
CA ILE A 127 15.76 13.14 -7.97
C ILE A 127 14.39 12.55 -7.72
N GLU A 128 13.41 13.02 -8.44
CA GLU A 128 12.03 12.53 -8.36
C GLU A 128 12.01 11.04 -8.75
N GLU A 129 11.46 10.19 -7.87
CA GLU A 129 11.29 8.77 -8.14
C GLU A 129 10.51 8.58 -9.46
N THR A 130 11.04 7.78 -10.37
CA THR A 130 10.39 7.51 -11.66
C THR A 130 9.30 6.45 -11.52
N ARG A 131 8.38 6.38 -12.48
CA ARG A 131 7.36 5.30 -12.54
C ARG A 131 8.00 3.91 -12.65
N ASP A 132 9.14 3.81 -13.32
CA ASP A 132 9.87 2.54 -13.45
C ASP A 132 10.46 2.08 -12.12
N GLN A 133 10.97 2.99 -11.31
CA GLN A 133 11.45 2.69 -9.96
C GLN A 133 10.31 2.22 -9.05
N VAL A 134 9.15 2.88 -9.10
CA VAL A 134 7.94 2.43 -8.40
C VAL A 134 7.57 1.01 -8.83
N ARG A 135 7.55 0.75 -10.13
CA ARG A 135 7.23 -0.57 -10.68
C ARG A 135 8.19 -1.65 -10.17
N GLU A 136 9.48 -1.37 -10.18
CA GLU A 136 10.48 -2.35 -9.73
C GLU A 136 10.35 -2.68 -8.25
N ARG A 137 10.14 -1.69 -7.37
CA ARG A 137 9.93 -1.99 -5.95
C ARG A 137 8.61 -2.74 -5.69
N CYS A 138 7.55 -2.44 -6.44
CA CYS A 138 6.31 -3.21 -6.36
C CYS A 138 6.47 -4.66 -6.84
N LYS A 139 7.27 -4.91 -7.89
CA LYS A 139 7.62 -6.27 -8.33
C LYS A 139 8.37 -7.04 -7.24
N LEU A 140 9.35 -6.40 -6.60
CA LEU A 140 10.11 -7.00 -5.51
C LEU A 140 9.19 -7.34 -4.33
N PHE A 141 8.30 -6.43 -3.96
CA PHE A 141 7.29 -6.65 -2.93
C PHE A 141 6.43 -7.88 -3.25
N LEU A 142 5.84 -7.94 -4.44
CA LEU A 142 4.98 -9.05 -4.85
C LEU A 142 5.73 -10.39 -4.93
N ARG A 143 6.97 -10.38 -5.41
CA ARG A 143 7.81 -11.58 -5.47
C ARG A 143 8.07 -12.13 -4.08
N GLU A 144 8.35 -11.27 -3.13
CA GLU A 144 8.60 -11.70 -1.75
C GLU A 144 7.31 -12.18 -1.08
N LEU A 145 6.20 -11.48 -1.27
CA LEU A 145 4.88 -11.90 -0.80
C LEU A 145 4.59 -13.35 -1.18
N THR A 146 4.75 -13.68 -2.47
CA THR A 146 4.45 -15.03 -2.98
C THR A 146 5.43 -16.10 -2.51
N LYS A 147 6.64 -15.72 -2.09
CA LYS A 147 7.66 -16.66 -1.57
C LYS A 147 7.53 -16.89 -0.07
N THR A 148 7.14 -15.86 0.68
CA THR A 148 7.19 -15.86 2.14
C THR A 148 5.91 -16.36 2.77
N TYR A 149 4.76 -16.03 2.15
CA TYR A 149 3.45 -16.32 2.74
C TYR A 149 2.78 -17.51 2.07
N PRO A 150 2.02 -18.33 2.85
CA PRO A 150 1.31 -19.49 2.32
C PRO A 150 0.39 -19.13 1.15
N SER A 151 0.28 -20.04 0.18
CA SER A 151 -0.61 -19.87 -0.98
C SER A 151 -2.10 -19.80 -0.62
N SER A 152 -2.47 -20.20 0.59
CA SER A 152 -3.82 -20.08 1.15
C SER A 152 -4.10 -18.73 1.81
N SER A 153 -3.07 -17.89 2.03
CA SER A 153 -3.21 -16.62 2.75
C SER A 153 -4.11 -15.65 2.02
N ARG A 154 -4.86 -14.87 2.81
CA ARG A 154 -5.60 -13.69 2.39
C ARG A 154 -4.93 -12.45 2.95
N ILE A 155 -4.44 -11.59 2.08
CA ILE A 155 -3.59 -10.45 2.39
C ILE A 155 -4.30 -9.17 1.99
N LEU A 156 -4.45 -8.23 2.95
CA LEU A 156 -4.91 -6.88 2.69
C LEU A 156 -3.71 -5.97 2.44
N ILE A 157 -3.74 -5.22 1.35
CA ILE A 157 -2.77 -4.18 1.03
C ILE A 157 -3.47 -2.83 1.11
N VAL A 158 -3.01 -1.97 2.02
CA VAL A 158 -3.50 -0.59 2.15
C VAL A 158 -2.49 0.33 1.48
N GLY A 159 -2.80 0.75 0.26
CA GLY A 159 -1.92 1.57 -0.57
C GLY A 159 -2.54 2.92 -0.94
N ASN A 160 -2.00 3.51 -1.99
CA ASN A 160 -2.51 4.72 -2.65
C ASN A 160 -2.73 4.44 -4.15
N PRO A 161 -3.39 5.34 -4.91
CA PRO A 161 -3.75 5.06 -6.30
C PRO A 161 -2.57 4.65 -7.18
N ILE A 162 -1.41 5.30 -7.04
CA ILE A 162 -0.22 5.05 -7.87
C ILE A 162 0.38 3.68 -7.56
N ILE A 163 0.53 3.35 -6.29
CA ILE A 163 1.10 2.07 -5.86
C ILE A 163 0.14 0.92 -6.18
N ASN A 164 -1.15 1.10 -5.91
CA ASN A 164 -2.16 0.11 -6.24
C ASN A 164 -2.19 -0.19 -7.74
N SER A 165 -2.11 0.86 -8.58
CA SER A 165 -2.02 0.70 -10.04
C SER A 165 -0.78 -0.10 -10.46
N ALA A 166 0.39 0.21 -9.86
CA ALA A 166 1.63 -0.51 -10.16
C ALA A 166 1.57 -1.97 -9.70
N ILE A 167 1.02 -2.24 -8.51
CA ILE A 167 0.81 -3.59 -7.99
C ILE A 167 -0.12 -4.38 -8.91
N ILE A 168 -1.28 -3.81 -9.26
CA ILE A 168 -2.29 -4.49 -10.09
C ILE A 168 -1.76 -4.74 -11.50
N ALA A 169 -1.11 -3.74 -12.13
CA ALA A 169 -0.50 -3.91 -13.44
C ALA A 169 0.56 -5.01 -13.45
N THR A 170 1.42 -5.05 -12.43
CA THR A 170 2.45 -6.09 -12.26
C THR A 170 1.80 -7.47 -12.06
N LEU A 171 0.76 -7.55 -11.24
CA LEU A 171 0.01 -8.78 -11.02
C LEU A 171 -0.55 -9.36 -12.32
N LEU A 172 -1.10 -8.51 -13.15
CA LEU A 172 -1.76 -8.91 -14.40
C LEU A 172 -0.79 -9.00 -15.59
N LYS A 173 0.51 -8.81 -15.38
CA LYS A 173 1.53 -8.74 -16.45
C LYS A 173 1.18 -7.67 -17.50
N LYS A 174 0.76 -6.49 -17.01
CA LYS A 174 0.36 -5.32 -17.81
C LYS A 174 1.21 -4.09 -17.44
N GLU A 175 2.47 -4.30 -17.12
CA GLU A 175 3.44 -3.25 -16.82
C GLU A 175 3.50 -2.23 -17.96
N GLY A 176 3.55 -0.94 -17.62
CA GLY A 176 3.45 0.16 -18.58
C GLY A 176 2.03 0.58 -18.93
N GLN A 177 0.99 -0.03 -18.31
CA GLN A 177 -0.42 0.32 -18.49
C GLN A 177 -1.08 0.66 -17.13
N GLU A 178 -0.31 1.18 -16.18
CA GLU A 178 -0.75 1.45 -14.81
C GLU A 178 -1.93 2.43 -14.77
N GLU A 179 -2.02 3.35 -15.72
CA GLU A 179 -3.12 4.31 -15.85
C GLU A 179 -4.51 3.66 -16.04
N ARG A 180 -4.53 2.39 -16.45
CA ARG A 180 -5.78 1.61 -16.59
C ARG A 180 -6.29 1.05 -15.27
N PHE A 181 -5.49 1.09 -14.22
CA PHE A 181 -5.77 0.46 -12.93
C PHE A 181 -5.82 1.45 -11.77
N VAL A 182 -6.29 2.66 -12.03
CA VAL A 182 -6.45 3.70 -10.99
C VAL A 182 -7.55 3.29 -10.02
N THR A 183 -7.23 3.31 -8.74
CA THR A 183 -8.16 2.98 -7.65
C THR A 183 -8.70 4.24 -6.98
N SER A 184 -9.98 4.21 -6.63
CA SER A 184 -10.65 5.28 -5.88
C SER A 184 -10.38 5.18 -4.38
N PRO A 185 -10.51 6.28 -3.61
CA PRO A 185 -10.42 6.22 -2.15
C PRO A 185 -11.35 5.16 -1.56
N CYS A 186 -10.85 4.40 -0.60
CA CYS A 186 -11.55 3.32 0.09
C CYS A 186 -12.16 2.23 -0.82
N SER A 187 -11.76 2.15 -2.09
CA SER A 187 -12.22 1.09 -2.99
C SER A 187 -11.61 -0.27 -2.63
N LEU A 188 -12.27 -1.34 -3.06
CA LEU A 188 -11.79 -2.71 -2.94
C LEU A 188 -11.51 -3.33 -4.30
N SER A 189 -10.30 -3.82 -4.50
CA SER A 189 -9.93 -4.65 -5.64
C SER A 189 -9.44 -6.00 -5.12
N ARG A 190 -9.80 -7.10 -5.80
CA ARG A 190 -9.43 -8.45 -5.40
C ARG A 190 -8.70 -9.16 -6.52
N CYS A 191 -7.57 -9.74 -6.18
CA CYS A 191 -6.77 -10.55 -7.09
C CYS A 191 -6.49 -11.90 -6.45
N ARG A 192 -6.40 -12.94 -7.26
CA ARG A 192 -6.07 -14.29 -6.80
C ARG A 192 -4.86 -14.83 -7.55
N PHE A 193 -3.99 -15.50 -6.80
CA PHE A 193 -2.92 -16.33 -7.33
C PHE A 193 -3.29 -17.80 -7.13
N VAL A 194 -3.35 -18.53 -8.22
CA VAL A 194 -3.53 -19.97 -8.21
C VAL A 194 -2.45 -20.54 -9.12
N GLU A 195 -1.44 -21.17 -8.54
CA GLU A 195 -0.24 -21.63 -9.25
C GLU A 195 0.40 -20.48 -10.03
N ASP A 196 0.49 -20.60 -11.36
CA ASP A 196 1.01 -19.55 -12.25
C ASP A 196 -0.07 -18.60 -12.78
N ARG A 197 -1.34 -18.84 -12.44
CA ARG A 197 -2.46 -18.01 -12.87
C ARG A 197 -2.65 -16.83 -11.94
N ARG A 198 -2.93 -15.69 -12.53
CA ARG A 198 -3.23 -14.44 -11.84
C ARG A 198 -4.56 -13.93 -12.35
N GLU A 199 -5.51 -13.79 -11.45
CA GLU A 199 -6.89 -13.48 -11.77
C GLU A 199 -7.30 -12.19 -11.07
N MET A 200 -7.92 -11.26 -11.79
CA MET A 200 -8.66 -10.14 -11.21
C MET A 200 -10.09 -10.61 -10.94
N LEU A 201 -10.46 -10.74 -9.67
CA LEU A 201 -11.81 -11.15 -9.28
C LEU A 201 -12.78 -9.96 -9.26
N SER A 202 -12.29 -8.80 -8.83
CA SER A 202 -13.03 -7.54 -8.87
C SER A 202 -12.07 -6.36 -8.89
N PHE A 203 -12.49 -5.25 -9.48
CA PHE A 203 -11.69 -4.05 -9.58
C PHE A 203 -12.49 -2.83 -9.13
N ASN A 204 -11.86 -2.01 -8.27
CA ASN A 204 -12.33 -0.68 -7.85
C ASN A 204 -13.79 -0.66 -7.37
N GLN A 205 -14.18 -1.66 -6.57
CA GLN A 205 -15.54 -1.78 -6.04
C GLN A 205 -15.78 -0.74 -4.95
N LEU A 206 -16.90 -0.02 -5.06
CA LEU A 206 -17.30 1.05 -4.13
C LEU A 206 -18.67 0.77 -3.46
N GLY A 207 -19.32 -0.35 -3.77
CA GLY A 207 -20.68 -0.65 -3.32
C GLY A 207 -20.86 -0.55 -1.79
N HIS A 208 -19.84 -0.94 -1.03
CA HIS A 208 -19.84 -0.86 0.43
C HIS A 208 -19.85 0.57 0.98
N LEU A 209 -19.48 1.59 0.18
CA LEU A 209 -19.45 3.00 0.58
C LEU A 209 -20.84 3.67 0.50
N TYR A 210 -21.74 3.11 -0.29
CA TYR A 210 -23.04 3.72 -0.54
C TYR A 210 -24.17 3.12 0.29
N GLY A 211 -23.87 2.19 1.21
CA GLY A 211 -24.84 1.57 2.12
C GLY A 211 -25.94 0.80 1.38
N ALA A 212 -26.11 -0.48 1.66
CA ALA A 212 -27.42 -1.05 1.51
C ALA A 212 -28.28 -0.47 2.64
N ASN A 213 -29.27 0.37 2.30
CA ASN A 213 -30.36 0.68 3.22
C ASN A 213 -31.09 -0.60 3.63
#